data_aa551aba0e1c09f0c094e43d1f6af08a
#
_entry.id   aa551aba0e1c09f0c094e43d1f6af08a
#
_cell.length_a   1.000
_cell.length_b   1.000
_cell.length_c   1.000
_cell.angle_alpha   90.00
_cell.angle_beta   90.00
_cell.angle_gamma   90.00
#
_symmetry.space_group_name_H-M   'P 1'
#
loop_
_entity.id
_entity.type
_entity.pdbx_description
1 polymer ?
#
loop_
_entity_poly.entity_id
_entity_poly.type
_entity_poly.pdbx_seq_one_letter_code
_entity_poly.pdbx_strand_id
1 'polypeptide(L)'
;EFENYKKRVLEERQRDRKYALQDFLMESIETLDIFDKAVSFQTDDQTLRNFLSGFIMVNNRLKNILENYGVVQIDCLNKQFDPAFHSALETVEKEGVESNIVVEVVMTGYMYKDRVLRPAMVKVSK
;
A
#
# COMPACT_ATOMS: atom_id res chain seq x y z
N GLU A 1 -25.77 30.86 12.40
CA GLU A 1 -25.95 29.90 11.31
C GLU A 1 -25.09 30.21 10.08
N PHE A 2 -25.02 31.49 9.71
CA PHE A 2 -24.22 31.91 8.56
C PHE A 2 -22.73 31.64 8.79
N GLU A 3 -22.24 31.91 9.97
CA GLU A 3 -20.83 31.64 10.32
C GLU A 3 -20.55 30.17 10.40
N ASN A 4 -21.48 29.38 10.94
CA ASN A 4 -21.36 27.91 10.97
C ASN A 4 -21.36 27.32 9.56
N TYR A 5 -22.18 27.87 8.67
CA TYR A 5 -22.23 27.48 7.27
C TYR A 5 -20.89 27.74 6.57
N LYS A 6 -20.32 28.94 6.76
CA LYS A 6 -19.01 29.30 6.21
C LYS A 6 -17.92 28.37 6.71
N LYS A 7 -17.91 28.09 8.00
CA LYS A 7 -16.94 27.21 8.63
C LYS A 7 -17.03 25.80 8.02
N ARG A 8 -18.25 25.28 7.86
CA ARG A 8 -18.47 23.95 7.27
C ARG A 8 -17.98 23.90 5.82
N VAL A 9 -18.27 24.93 5.02
CA VAL A 9 -17.81 24.99 3.61
C VAL A 9 -16.29 25.02 3.55
N LEU A 10 -15.63 25.77 4.42
CA LEU A 10 -14.17 25.83 4.46
C LEU A 10 -13.57 24.48 4.85
N GLU A 11 -14.15 23.81 5.84
CA GLU A 11 -13.71 22.49 6.27
C GLU A 11 -13.87 21.45 5.16
N GLU A 12 -15.01 21.47 4.45
CA GLU A 12 -15.25 20.59 3.30
C GLU A 12 -14.24 20.83 2.18
N ARG A 13 -13.95 22.09 1.87
CA ARG A 13 -12.95 22.45 0.85
C ARG A 13 -11.56 21.97 1.23
N GLN A 14 -11.18 22.10 2.48
CA GLN A 14 -9.89 21.62 2.97
C GLN A 14 -9.80 20.12 2.87
N ARG A 15 -10.86 19.41 3.23
CA ARG A 15 -10.93 17.93 3.12
C ARG A 15 -10.85 17.49 1.67
N ASP A 16 -11.64 18.11 0.79
CA ASP A 16 -11.63 17.79 -0.64
C ASP A 16 -10.25 18.01 -1.24
N ARG A 17 -9.61 19.12 -0.88
CA ARG A 17 -8.25 19.44 -1.33
C ARG A 17 -7.23 18.43 -0.81
N LYS A 18 -7.37 18.00 0.45
CA LYS A 18 -6.47 17.05 1.08
C LYS A 18 -6.52 15.69 0.39
N TYR A 19 -7.71 15.27 -0.06
CA TYR A 19 -7.92 13.94 -0.63
C TYR A 19 -8.26 13.97 -2.13
N ALA A 20 -7.96 15.07 -2.82
CA ALA A 20 -8.33 15.25 -4.23
C ALA A 20 -7.73 14.20 -5.16
N LEU A 21 -6.57 13.64 -4.80
CA LEU A 21 -5.87 12.66 -5.62
C LEU A 21 -6.20 11.21 -5.26
N GLN A 22 -7.10 10.99 -4.29
CA GLN A 22 -7.33 9.64 -3.76
C GLN A 22 -7.71 8.63 -4.84
N ASP A 23 -8.64 8.96 -5.72
CA ASP A 23 -9.10 8.05 -6.77
C ASP A 23 -8.00 7.76 -7.78
N PHE A 24 -7.27 8.78 -8.19
CA PHE A 24 -6.12 8.63 -9.08
C PHE A 24 -5.05 7.73 -8.47
N LEU A 25 -4.76 7.95 -7.18
CA LEU A 25 -3.75 7.16 -6.47
C LEU A 25 -4.17 5.70 -6.30
N MET A 26 -5.47 5.46 -6.08
CA MET A 26 -5.99 4.10 -5.98
C MET A 26 -5.77 3.32 -7.28
N GLU A 27 -6.07 3.91 -8.41
CA GLU A 27 -5.84 3.31 -9.72
C GLU A 27 -4.35 3.15 -10.01
N SER A 28 -3.54 4.12 -9.60
CA SER A 28 -2.09 4.07 -9.77
C SER A 28 -1.47 2.91 -9.00
N ILE A 29 -1.97 2.61 -7.80
CA ILE A 29 -1.51 1.48 -7.00
C ILE A 29 -1.80 0.16 -7.70
N GLU A 30 -2.96 0.02 -8.32
CA GLU A 30 -3.31 -1.19 -9.08
C GLU A 30 -2.33 -1.42 -10.22
N THR A 31 -1.95 -0.37 -10.94
CA THR A 31 -0.94 -0.42 -11.99
C THR A 31 0.44 -0.78 -11.43
N LEU A 32 0.78 -0.23 -10.28
CA LEU A 32 2.02 -0.54 -9.59
C LEU A 32 2.10 -2.01 -9.20
N ASP A 33 0.99 -2.62 -8.77
CA ASP A 33 0.94 -4.05 -8.46
C ASP A 33 1.29 -4.90 -9.68
N ILE A 34 0.74 -4.55 -10.83
CA ILE A 34 1.01 -5.25 -12.10
C ILE A 34 2.50 -5.12 -12.45
N PHE A 35 3.05 -3.94 -12.29
CA PHE A 35 4.46 -3.69 -12.57
C PHE A 35 5.37 -4.44 -11.61
N ASP A 36 5.02 -4.48 -10.32
CA ASP A 36 5.76 -5.26 -9.32
C ASP A 36 5.83 -6.74 -9.70
N LYS A 37 4.74 -7.31 -10.19
CA LYS A 37 4.71 -8.70 -10.66
C LYS A 37 5.63 -8.90 -11.86
N ALA A 38 5.62 -7.97 -12.80
CA ALA A 38 6.44 -8.06 -14.01
C ALA A 38 7.93 -8.04 -13.69
N VAL A 39 8.36 -7.17 -12.77
CA VAL A 39 9.78 -7.03 -12.42
C VAL A 39 10.26 -8.04 -11.40
N SER A 40 9.36 -8.81 -10.79
CA SER A 40 9.71 -9.86 -9.83
C SER A 40 10.13 -11.17 -10.50
N PHE A 41 10.13 -11.21 -11.84
CA PHE A 41 10.57 -12.37 -12.60
C PHE A 41 12.01 -12.74 -12.25
N GLN A 42 12.21 -14.01 -11.89
CA GLN A 42 13.53 -14.49 -11.52
C GLN A 42 14.15 -15.26 -12.67
N THR A 43 15.40 -14.98 -12.96
CA THR A 43 16.14 -15.60 -14.05
C THR A 43 17.62 -15.65 -13.72
N ASP A 44 18.31 -16.66 -14.27
CA ASP A 44 19.76 -16.76 -14.19
C ASP A 44 20.46 -16.08 -15.39
N ASP A 45 19.70 -15.63 -16.38
CA ASP A 45 20.24 -14.93 -17.54
C ASP A 45 20.66 -13.52 -17.14
N GLN A 46 21.98 -13.25 -17.25
CA GLN A 46 22.55 -11.98 -16.84
C GLN A 46 22.03 -10.82 -17.69
N THR A 47 21.85 -11.01 -18.98
CA THR A 47 21.32 -9.97 -19.88
C THR A 47 19.90 -9.59 -19.46
N LEU A 48 19.07 -10.57 -19.15
CA LEU A 48 17.70 -10.33 -18.71
C LEU A 48 17.67 -9.69 -17.33
N ARG A 49 18.55 -10.09 -16.41
CA ARG A 49 18.69 -9.43 -15.10
C ARG A 49 19.03 -7.96 -15.26
N ASN A 50 19.96 -7.64 -16.14
CA ASN A 50 20.37 -6.24 -16.38
C ASN A 50 19.21 -5.44 -16.95
N PHE A 51 18.43 -6.03 -17.85
CA PHE A 51 17.24 -5.41 -18.42
C PHE A 51 16.19 -5.14 -17.33
N LEU A 52 15.89 -6.15 -16.50
CA LEU A 52 14.93 -6.02 -15.40
C LEU A 52 15.40 -5.00 -14.35
N SER A 53 16.71 -4.91 -14.12
CA SER A 53 17.28 -3.96 -13.17
C SER A 53 16.88 -2.51 -13.50
N GLY A 54 16.86 -2.17 -14.78
CA GLY A 54 16.41 -0.84 -15.22
C GLY A 54 14.96 -0.57 -14.86
N PHE A 55 14.10 -1.56 -15.07
CA PHE A 55 12.68 -1.43 -14.71
C PHE A 55 12.46 -1.39 -13.20
N ILE A 56 13.26 -2.10 -12.43
CA ILE A 56 13.21 -2.05 -10.96
C ILE A 56 13.54 -0.63 -10.50
N MET A 57 14.51 0.02 -11.12
CA MET A 57 14.86 1.41 -10.80
C MET A 57 13.70 2.35 -11.09
N VAL A 58 13.01 2.18 -12.22
CA VAL A 58 11.81 2.97 -12.56
C VAL A 58 10.71 2.75 -11.51
N ASN A 59 10.49 1.50 -11.12
CA ASN A 59 9.49 1.15 -10.13
C ASN A 59 9.78 1.80 -8.77
N ASN A 60 11.04 1.75 -8.34
CA ASN A 60 11.46 2.38 -7.09
C ASN A 60 11.33 3.90 -7.14
N ARG A 61 11.63 4.49 -8.28
CA ARG A 61 11.44 5.93 -8.50
C ARG A 61 9.97 6.33 -8.35
N LEU A 62 9.08 5.54 -8.95
CA LEU A 62 7.64 5.80 -8.84
C LEU A 62 7.17 5.68 -7.38
N LYS A 63 7.63 4.67 -6.65
CA LYS A 63 7.32 4.51 -5.23
C LYS A 63 7.78 5.71 -4.42
N ASN A 64 8.97 6.25 -4.72
CA ASN A 64 9.49 7.44 -4.05
C ASN A 64 8.64 8.68 -4.35
N ILE A 65 8.19 8.83 -5.59
CA ILE A 65 7.29 9.92 -5.96
C ILE A 65 5.98 9.83 -5.18
N LEU A 66 5.39 8.63 -5.13
CA LEU A 66 4.15 8.40 -4.38
C LEU A 66 4.33 8.73 -2.89
N GLU A 67 5.46 8.34 -2.31
CA GLU A 67 5.79 8.64 -0.92
C GLU A 67 5.84 10.15 -0.68
N ASN A 68 6.43 10.91 -1.61
CA ASN A 68 6.49 12.37 -1.51
C ASN A 68 5.10 13.01 -1.50
N TYR A 69 4.12 12.36 -2.11
CA TYR A 69 2.74 12.83 -2.13
C TYR A 69 1.87 12.21 -1.05
N GLY A 70 2.48 11.49 -0.12
CA GLY A 70 1.79 10.97 1.06
C GLY A 70 1.28 9.55 0.94
N VAL A 71 1.70 8.80 -0.08
CA VAL A 71 1.34 7.39 -0.25
C VAL A 71 2.48 6.53 0.27
N VAL A 72 2.22 5.80 1.36
CA VAL A 72 3.23 4.99 2.04
C VAL A 72 2.72 3.56 2.20
N GLN A 73 3.60 2.59 1.99
CA GLN A 73 3.26 1.18 2.19
C GLN A 73 2.99 0.89 3.66
N ILE A 74 2.01 0.03 3.91
CA ILE A 74 1.74 -0.46 5.26
C ILE A 74 2.72 -1.60 5.54
N ASP A 75 3.61 -1.38 6.50
CA ASP A 75 4.58 -2.37 6.94
C ASP A 75 3.94 -3.23 8.02
N CYS A 76 3.61 -4.48 7.69
CA CYS A 76 2.87 -5.36 8.59
C CYS A 76 3.45 -6.77 8.71
N LEU A 77 4.41 -7.15 7.88
CA LEU A 77 5.00 -8.49 7.96
C LEU A 77 5.66 -8.72 9.32
N ASN A 78 5.37 -9.85 9.94
CA ASN A 78 5.86 -10.23 11.27
C ASN A 78 5.33 -9.36 12.41
N LYS A 79 4.34 -8.53 12.14
CA LYS A 79 3.67 -7.71 13.15
C LYS A 79 2.31 -8.29 13.51
N GLN A 80 1.76 -7.83 14.61
CA GLN A 80 0.44 -8.25 15.04
C GLN A 80 -0.63 -7.79 14.04
N PHE A 81 -1.57 -8.66 13.74
CA PHE A 81 -2.70 -8.32 12.86
C PHE A 81 -3.53 -7.20 13.48
N ASP A 82 -3.82 -6.19 12.68
CA ASP A 82 -4.65 -5.05 13.07
C ASP A 82 -5.73 -4.83 12.00
N PRO A 83 -7.01 -5.10 12.33
CA PRO A 83 -8.09 -4.96 11.35
C PRO A 83 -8.29 -3.55 10.80
N ALA A 84 -7.73 -2.53 11.46
CA ALA A 84 -7.78 -1.15 10.96
C ALA A 84 -6.94 -0.97 9.70
N PHE A 85 -5.87 -1.76 9.53
CA PHE A 85 -4.90 -1.61 8.43
C PHE A 85 -4.78 -2.85 7.57
N HIS A 86 -5.23 -3.99 8.05
CA HIS A 86 -5.03 -5.28 7.39
C HIS A 86 -6.35 -5.98 7.14
N SER A 87 -6.37 -6.82 6.11
CA SER A 87 -7.49 -7.70 5.81
C SER A 87 -6.96 -9.13 5.77
N ALA A 88 -7.45 -9.99 6.65
CA ALA A 88 -7.02 -11.39 6.70
C ALA A 88 -7.72 -12.20 5.62
N LEU A 89 -6.94 -12.77 4.69
CA LEU A 89 -7.44 -13.69 3.68
C LEU A 89 -7.61 -15.09 4.24
N GLU A 90 -6.65 -15.49 5.08
CA GLU A 90 -6.53 -16.87 5.52
C GLU A 90 -5.76 -16.92 6.83
N THR A 91 -6.14 -17.86 7.70
CA THR A 91 -5.35 -18.19 8.88
C THR A 91 -4.56 -19.46 8.60
N VAL A 92 -3.29 -19.47 8.96
CA VAL A 92 -2.40 -20.60 8.72
C VAL A 92 -1.67 -20.99 10.00
N GLU A 93 -1.35 -22.26 10.12
CA GLU A 93 -0.50 -22.73 11.22
C GLU A 93 0.96 -22.53 10.86
N LYS A 94 1.71 -21.93 11.78
CA LYS A 94 3.14 -21.73 11.61
C LYS A 94 3.83 -21.96 12.94
N GLU A 95 4.74 -22.93 12.96
CA GLU A 95 5.50 -23.26 14.16
C GLU A 95 6.43 -22.12 14.55
N GLY A 96 6.56 -21.90 15.87
CA GLY A 96 7.45 -20.89 16.40
C GLY A 96 6.94 -19.46 16.31
N VAL A 97 5.69 -19.29 15.86
CA VAL A 97 5.07 -17.95 15.72
C VAL A 97 3.86 -17.86 16.66
N GLU A 98 3.77 -16.75 17.36
CA GLU A 98 2.60 -16.48 18.20
C GLU A 98 1.34 -16.35 17.36
N SER A 99 0.20 -16.48 18.01
CA SER A 99 -1.10 -16.32 17.37
C SER A 99 -1.31 -14.89 16.90
N ASN A 100 -2.05 -14.74 15.80
CA ASN A 100 -2.50 -13.44 15.30
C ASN A 100 -1.36 -12.55 14.77
N ILE A 101 -0.32 -13.17 14.22
CA ILE A 101 0.81 -12.48 13.58
C ILE A 101 0.68 -12.58 12.07
N VAL A 102 0.97 -11.49 11.38
CA VAL A 102 1.02 -11.47 9.90
C VAL A 102 2.23 -12.26 9.44
N VAL A 103 2.00 -13.39 8.78
CA VAL A 103 3.06 -14.29 8.32
C VAL A 103 3.36 -14.13 6.84
N GLU A 104 2.42 -13.59 6.07
CA GLU A 104 2.61 -13.34 4.64
C GLU A 104 1.77 -12.15 4.20
N VAL A 105 2.32 -11.29 3.37
CA VAL A 105 1.59 -10.20 2.73
C VAL A 105 1.27 -10.62 1.30
N VAL A 106 0.00 -10.87 1.02
CA VAL A 106 -0.45 -11.29 -0.30
C VAL A 106 -0.58 -10.09 -1.24
N MET A 107 -1.06 -8.97 -0.72
CA MET A 107 -1.20 -7.74 -1.46
C MET A 107 -0.82 -6.58 -0.54
N THR A 108 0.12 -5.76 -1.00
CA THR A 108 0.63 -4.63 -0.22
C THR A 108 -0.48 -3.61 0.04
N GLY A 109 -0.62 -3.18 1.28
CA GLY A 109 -1.51 -2.09 1.66
C GLY A 109 -0.81 -0.75 1.58
N TYR A 110 -1.60 0.29 1.43
CA TYR A 110 -1.08 1.66 1.31
C TYR A 110 -1.90 2.62 2.16
N MET A 111 -1.20 3.54 2.82
CA MET A 111 -1.79 4.72 3.45
C MET A 111 -1.71 5.88 2.50
N TYR A 112 -2.74 6.72 2.50
CA TYR A 112 -2.68 8.04 1.88
C TYR A 112 -2.89 9.09 2.96
N LYS A 113 -1.81 9.78 3.31
CA LYS A 113 -1.81 10.73 4.42
C LYS A 113 -2.29 10.04 5.72
N ASP A 114 -3.42 10.41 6.27
CA ASP A 114 -3.95 9.89 7.52
C ASP A 114 -5.04 8.83 7.36
N ARG A 115 -5.28 8.33 6.15
CA ARG A 115 -6.28 7.30 5.91
C ARG A 115 -5.73 6.12 5.14
N VAL A 116 -6.37 4.97 5.31
CA VAL A 116 -6.03 3.76 4.57
C VAL A 116 -6.56 3.90 3.15
N LEU A 117 -5.65 3.90 2.17
CA LEU A 117 -6.03 3.90 0.77
C LEU A 117 -6.48 2.51 0.34
N ARG A 118 -5.73 1.50 0.78
CA ARG A 118 -6.03 0.09 0.54
C ARG A 118 -5.42 -0.73 1.67
N PRO A 119 -6.20 -1.56 2.38
CA PRO A 119 -5.63 -2.40 3.44
C PRO A 119 -4.70 -3.47 2.85
N ALA A 120 -3.72 -3.90 3.63
CA ALA A 120 -2.86 -5.01 3.25
C ALA A 120 -3.65 -6.31 3.35
N MET A 121 -3.63 -7.11 2.28
CA MET A 121 -4.22 -8.46 2.31
C MET A 121 -3.16 -9.43 2.77
N VAL A 122 -3.43 -10.11 3.88
CA VAL A 122 -2.42 -10.88 4.61
C VAL A 122 -2.91 -12.26 4.99
N LYS A 123 -1.96 -13.15 5.28
CA LYS A 123 -2.20 -14.41 5.97
C LYS A 123 -1.72 -14.25 7.40
N VAL A 124 -2.50 -14.78 8.33
CA VAL A 124 -2.30 -14.60 9.77
C VAL A 124 -2.08 -15.95 10.43
N SER A 125 -1.21 -16.02 11.42
CA SER A 125 -1.00 -17.23 12.22
C SER A 125 -2.20 -17.52 13.11
N LYS A 126 -2.48 -18.80 13.30
CA LYS A 126 -3.52 -19.25 14.24
C LYS A 126 -3.13 -19.05 15.68
#